data_60d2fa9d4c01554ea53a2212aeceb5f9
#
_entry.id   60d2fa9d4c01554ea53a2212aeceb5f9
#
_cell.length_a   1.000
_cell.length_b   1.000
_cell.length_c   1.000
_cell.angle_alpha   90.00
_cell.angle_beta   90.00
_cell.angle_gamma   90.00
#
_symmetry.space_group_name_H-M   'P 1'
#
loop_
_entity.id
_entity.type
_entity.pdbx_description
1 polymer ?
#
loop_
_entity_poly.entity_id
_entity_poly.type
_entity_poly.pdbx_seq_one_letter_code
_entity_poly.pdbx_strand_id
1 'polypeptide(L)'
;MIKISVIESQGKVIARLEGCENDAYNVLTKLGMGEVTFDKETVKMPTYIKAVAKCHPEDKFDVEVGTELARKRVIEKYNKHMSRILMDIGNQVDAFLEKLDEKLEVFDN
;
A
#
# COMPACT_ATOMS: atom_id res chain seq x y z
N MET A 1 9.31 -5.98 5.71
CA MET A 1 10.71 -6.35 5.39
C MET A 1 10.89 -6.47 3.88
N ILE A 2 11.87 -5.77 3.35
CA ILE A 2 12.18 -5.83 1.92
C ILE A 2 13.30 -6.83 1.70
N LYS A 3 13.06 -7.82 0.84
CA LYS A 3 14.07 -8.80 0.41
C LYS A 3 14.57 -8.43 -0.98
N ILE A 4 15.88 -8.48 -1.17
CA ILE A 4 16.52 -8.14 -2.43
C ILE A 4 17.10 -9.41 -3.05
N SER A 5 16.78 -9.64 -4.33
CA SER A 5 17.37 -10.71 -5.14
C SER A 5 18.03 -10.12 -6.35
N VAL A 6 19.26 -10.52 -6.62
CA VAL A 6 20.04 -10.03 -7.76
C VAL A 6 20.22 -11.17 -8.75
N ILE A 7 19.88 -10.93 -10.01
CA ILE A 7 20.10 -11.87 -11.12
C ILE A 7 21.08 -11.21 -12.10
N GLU A 8 22.37 -11.36 -11.82
CA GLU A 8 23.43 -10.70 -12.60
C GLU A 8 23.41 -11.08 -14.08
N SER A 9 23.15 -12.36 -14.38
CA SER A 9 23.10 -12.85 -15.76
C SER A 9 22.03 -12.16 -16.60
N GLN A 10 21.00 -11.61 -15.98
CA GLN A 10 19.91 -10.90 -16.64
C GLN A 10 19.92 -9.40 -16.38
N GLY A 11 20.90 -8.90 -15.62
CA GLY A 11 20.97 -7.50 -15.24
C GLY A 11 19.76 -7.02 -14.47
N LYS A 12 19.20 -7.88 -13.59
CA LYS A 12 17.97 -7.58 -12.82
C LYS A 12 18.23 -7.55 -11.34
N VAL A 13 17.54 -6.63 -10.66
CA VAL A 13 17.40 -6.63 -9.20
C VAL A 13 15.91 -6.68 -8.89
N ILE A 14 15.52 -7.60 -8.04
CA ILE A 14 14.13 -7.80 -7.63
C ILE A 14 14.01 -7.42 -6.15
N ALA A 15 13.12 -6.48 -5.84
CA ALA A 15 12.76 -6.14 -4.48
C ALA A 15 11.39 -6.74 -4.17
N ARG A 16 11.29 -7.43 -3.04
CA ARG A 16 10.05 -8.05 -2.58
C ARG A 16 9.76 -7.63 -1.16
N LEU A 17 8.59 -7.04 -0.96
CA LEU A 17 8.10 -6.65 0.36
C LEU A 17 7.08 -7.69 0.81
N GLU A 18 7.33 -8.32 1.96
CA GLU A 18 6.48 -9.35 2.53
C GLU A 18 5.96 -8.92 3.90
N GLY A 19 4.88 -9.55 4.36
CA GLY A 19 4.33 -9.32 5.69
C GLY A 19 3.53 -8.05 5.83
N CYS A 20 3.03 -7.48 4.73
CA CYS A 20 2.29 -6.22 4.74
C CYS A 20 0.77 -6.37 4.67
N GLU A 21 0.23 -7.58 4.73
CA GLU A 21 -1.20 -7.87 4.53
C GLU A 21 -2.10 -7.07 5.45
N ASN A 22 -1.70 -6.87 6.68
CA ASN A 22 -2.51 -6.22 7.71
C ASN A 22 -2.09 -4.77 7.99
N ASP A 23 -1.17 -4.21 7.21
CA ASP A 23 -0.62 -2.88 7.47
C ASP A 23 -1.70 -1.79 7.43
N ALA A 24 -2.58 -1.83 6.44
CA ALA A 24 -3.67 -0.84 6.33
C ALA A 24 -4.62 -0.95 7.53
N TYR A 25 -5.00 -2.16 7.93
CA TYR A 25 -5.83 -2.40 9.10
C TYR A 25 -5.16 -1.84 10.36
N ASN A 26 -3.87 -2.10 10.54
CA ASN A 26 -3.11 -1.62 11.69
C ASN A 26 -3.02 -0.09 11.75
N VAL A 27 -2.82 0.56 10.60
CA VAL A 27 -2.81 2.03 10.50
C VAL A 27 -4.16 2.61 10.90
N LEU A 28 -5.25 2.06 10.37
CA LEU A 28 -6.60 2.52 10.68
C LEU A 28 -6.94 2.34 12.15
N THR A 29 -6.52 1.24 12.76
CA THR A 29 -6.71 0.96 14.18
C THR A 29 -5.96 1.99 15.04
N LYS A 30 -4.72 2.33 14.67
CA LYS A 30 -3.91 3.33 15.38
C LYS A 30 -4.51 4.73 15.29
N LEU A 31 -5.19 5.05 14.20
CA LEU A 31 -5.85 6.35 14.03
C LEU A 31 -7.18 6.45 14.79
N GLY A 32 -7.55 5.45 15.58
CA GLY A 32 -8.78 5.45 16.36
C GLY A 32 -10.04 5.16 15.55
N MET A 33 -9.88 4.64 14.33
CA MET A 33 -11.00 4.26 13.46
C MET A 33 -11.47 2.83 13.68
N GLY A 34 -10.94 2.16 14.71
CA GLY A 34 -11.29 0.76 15.02
C GLY A 34 -12.74 0.56 15.46
N GLU A 35 -13.45 1.64 15.85
CA GLU A 35 -14.87 1.59 16.19
C GLU A 35 -15.77 1.69 14.96
N VAL A 36 -15.23 2.17 13.84
CA VAL A 36 -15.93 2.13 12.56
C VAL A 36 -15.77 0.71 12.03
N THR A 37 -16.84 -0.05 12.02
CA THR A 37 -16.81 -1.44 11.56
C THR A 37 -16.49 -1.50 10.07
N PHE A 38 -15.24 -1.75 9.75
CA PHE A 38 -14.82 -2.19 8.43
C PHE A 38 -14.27 -3.60 8.55
N ASP A 39 -14.52 -4.39 7.52
CA ASP A 39 -14.08 -5.77 7.46
C ASP A 39 -12.56 -5.81 7.24
N LYS A 40 -11.84 -6.56 8.07
CA LYS A 40 -10.39 -6.75 7.94
C LYS A 40 -10.01 -7.25 6.54
N GLU A 41 -10.84 -8.07 5.92
CA GLU A 41 -10.59 -8.55 4.56
C GLU A 41 -10.71 -7.45 3.51
N THR A 42 -11.57 -6.45 3.73
CA THR A 42 -11.76 -5.32 2.82
C THR A 42 -10.53 -4.40 2.78
N VAL A 43 -9.79 -4.29 3.89
CA VAL A 43 -8.61 -3.44 4.01
C VAL A 43 -7.31 -4.24 3.93
N LYS A 44 -7.39 -5.47 3.45
CA LYS A 44 -6.22 -6.34 3.34
C LYS A 44 -5.35 -5.94 2.16
N MET A 45 -4.07 -5.81 2.42
CA MET A 45 -3.07 -5.56 1.37
C MET A 45 -2.61 -6.89 0.77
N PRO A 46 -1.93 -6.87 -0.40
CA PRO A 46 -1.35 -8.09 -0.96
C PRO A 46 -0.39 -8.76 0.02
N THR A 47 -0.27 -10.10 -0.06
CA THR A 47 0.66 -10.84 0.79
C THR A 47 2.11 -10.47 0.52
N TYR A 48 2.40 -10.06 -0.71
CA TYR A 48 3.71 -9.51 -1.06
C TYR A 48 3.55 -8.50 -2.20
N ILE A 49 4.52 -7.58 -2.27
CA ILE A 49 4.62 -6.60 -3.35
C ILE A 49 6.01 -6.75 -3.95
N LYS A 50 6.08 -6.83 -5.27
CA LYS A 50 7.33 -7.08 -6.00
C LYS A 50 7.58 -5.94 -6.98
N ALA A 51 8.83 -5.52 -7.07
CA ALA A 51 9.29 -4.58 -8.09
C ALA A 51 10.61 -5.06 -8.69
N VAL A 52 10.82 -4.77 -9.95
CA VAL A 52 12.01 -5.18 -10.69
C VAL A 52 12.69 -3.96 -11.27
N ALA A 53 13.99 -3.86 -11.09
CA ALA A 53 14.84 -2.92 -11.79
C ALA A 53 15.69 -3.72 -12.79
N LYS A 54 15.57 -3.41 -14.07
CA LYS A 54 16.31 -4.10 -15.13
C LYS A 54 17.28 -3.14 -15.79
N CYS A 55 18.54 -3.54 -15.87
CA CYS A 55 19.57 -2.79 -16.57
C CYS A 55 19.34 -2.87 -18.09
N HIS A 56 19.53 -1.75 -18.79
CA HIS A 56 19.49 -1.75 -20.25
C HIS A 56 20.65 -2.62 -20.78
N PRO A 57 20.45 -3.43 -21.84
CA PRO A 57 21.48 -4.33 -22.34
C PRO A 57 22.80 -3.67 -22.74
N GLU A 58 22.75 -2.39 -23.12
CA GLU A 58 23.92 -1.61 -23.52
C GLU A 58 24.65 -0.98 -22.33
N ASP A 59 24.03 -0.95 -21.15
CA ASP A 59 24.62 -0.34 -19.95
C ASP A 59 25.33 -1.37 -19.10
N LYS A 60 26.36 -0.90 -18.38
CA LYS A 60 27.03 -1.72 -17.38
C LYS A 60 26.12 -1.91 -16.18
N PHE A 61 25.91 -3.16 -15.82
CA PHE A 61 25.05 -3.49 -14.68
C PHE A 61 25.70 -3.06 -13.35
N ASP A 62 25.01 -2.22 -12.60
CA ASP A 62 25.43 -1.74 -11.28
C ASP A 62 24.42 -2.21 -10.25
N VAL A 63 24.85 -3.11 -9.37
CA VAL A 63 24.01 -3.73 -8.35
C VAL A 63 23.46 -2.70 -7.35
N GLU A 64 24.30 -1.72 -6.95
CA GLU A 64 23.86 -0.70 -6.00
C GLU A 64 22.75 0.18 -6.57
N VAL A 65 22.92 0.65 -7.79
CA VAL A 65 21.92 1.47 -8.49
C VAL A 65 20.64 0.68 -8.69
N GLY A 66 20.76 -0.57 -9.14
CA GLY A 66 19.61 -1.45 -9.33
C GLY A 66 18.87 -1.73 -8.05
N THR A 67 19.58 -1.96 -6.96
CA THR A 67 18.99 -2.20 -5.64
C THR A 67 18.21 -0.99 -5.13
N GLU A 68 18.78 0.21 -5.22
CA GLU A 68 18.10 1.45 -4.82
C GLU A 68 16.84 1.67 -5.65
N LEU A 69 16.91 1.47 -6.94
CA LEU A 69 15.77 1.65 -7.85
C LEU A 69 14.68 0.63 -7.57
N ALA A 70 15.04 -0.64 -7.35
CA ALA A 70 14.06 -1.68 -7.03
C ALA A 70 13.36 -1.40 -5.69
N ARG A 71 14.12 -0.96 -4.68
CA ARG A 71 13.56 -0.57 -3.37
C ARG A 71 12.59 0.59 -3.51
N LYS A 72 12.98 1.63 -4.25
CA LYS A 72 12.13 2.80 -4.50
C LYS A 72 10.81 2.37 -5.17
N ARG A 73 10.89 1.53 -6.17
CA ARG A 73 9.72 1.05 -6.91
C ARG A 73 8.78 0.19 -6.06
N VAL A 74 9.32 -0.67 -5.18
CA VAL A 74 8.48 -1.49 -4.30
C VAL A 74 7.77 -0.62 -3.25
N ILE A 75 8.46 0.41 -2.74
CA ILE A 75 7.87 1.36 -1.79
C ILE A 75 6.77 2.18 -2.48
N GLU A 76 6.98 2.63 -3.70
CA GLU A 76 5.96 3.34 -4.49
C GLU A 76 4.71 2.47 -4.71
N LYS A 77 4.88 1.20 -5.03
CA LYS A 77 3.77 0.25 -5.16
C LYS A 77 3.03 0.05 -3.85
N TYR A 78 3.77 -0.11 -2.76
CA TYR A 78 3.20 -0.22 -1.41
C TYR A 78 2.35 1.01 -1.09
N ASN A 79 2.90 2.20 -1.31
CA ASN A 79 2.18 3.46 -1.05
C ASN A 79 0.91 3.58 -1.90
N LYS A 80 0.94 3.12 -3.15
CA LYS A 80 -0.26 3.11 -4.00
C LYS A 80 -1.36 2.21 -3.45
N HIS A 81 -1.00 1.01 -2.98
CA HIS A 81 -1.97 0.10 -2.36
C HIS A 81 -2.55 0.71 -1.09
N MET A 82 -1.68 1.24 -0.22
CA MET A 82 -2.10 1.88 1.02
C MET A 82 -3.03 3.06 0.76
N SER A 83 -2.65 3.95 -0.17
CA SER A 83 -3.45 5.13 -0.53
C SER A 83 -4.83 4.74 -1.06
N ARG A 84 -4.89 3.73 -1.90
CA ARG A 84 -6.16 3.25 -2.45
C ARG A 84 -7.10 2.78 -1.35
N ILE A 85 -6.60 1.97 -0.42
CA ILE A 85 -7.38 1.44 0.68
C ILE A 85 -7.86 2.58 1.60
N LEU A 86 -6.96 3.50 1.96
CA LEU A 86 -7.30 4.64 2.82
C LEU A 86 -8.32 5.57 2.14
N MET A 87 -8.23 5.78 0.83
CA MET A 87 -9.22 6.57 0.08
C MET A 87 -10.58 5.89 0.07
N ASP A 88 -10.62 4.58 -0.14
CA ASP A 88 -11.89 3.82 -0.12
C ASP A 88 -12.56 3.92 1.25
N ILE A 89 -11.79 3.78 2.32
CA ILE A 89 -12.31 3.94 3.69
C ILE A 89 -12.77 5.38 3.93
N GLY A 90 -12.01 6.37 3.47
CA GLY A 90 -12.40 7.79 3.56
C GLY A 90 -13.74 8.06 2.89
N ASN A 91 -13.96 7.50 1.71
CA ASN A 91 -15.23 7.62 0.99
C ASN A 91 -16.39 6.99 1.76
N GLN A 92 -16.17 5.85 2.41
CA GLN A 92 -17.19 5.21 3.25
C GLN A 92 -17.52 6.04 4.48
N VAL A 93 -16.52 6.65 5.11
CA VAL A 93 -16.72 7.54 6.26
C VAL A 93 -17.50 8.79 5.83
N ASP A 94 -17.17 9.39 4.69
CA ASP A 94 -17.88 10.56 4.16
C ASP A 94 -19.36 10.23 3.91
N ALA A 95 -19.64 9.09 3.31
CA ALA A 95 -21.01 8.64 3.08
C ALA A 95 -21.77 8.44 4.40
N PHE A 96 -21.09 7.91 5.41
CA PHE A 96 -21.67 7.74 6.75
C PHE A 96 -21.97 9.09 7.40
N LEU A 97 -21.05 10.06 7.28
CA LEU A 97 -21.24 11.40 7.81
C LEU A 97 -22.42 12.12 7.15
N GLU A 98 -22.58 11.98 5.84
CA GLU A 98 -23.73 12.52 5.11
C GLU A 98 -25.05 11.98 5.66
N LYS A 99 -25.12 10.68 5.93
CA LYS A 99 -26.31 10.05 6.53
C LYS A 99 -26.58 10.56 7.94
N LEU A 100 -25.55 10.83 8.73
CA LEU A 100 -25.70 11.42 10.06
C LEU A 100 -26.23 12.84 9.96
N ASP A 101 -25.74 13.64 9.03
CA ASP A 101 -26.21 15.02 8.81
C ASP A 101 -27.70 15.04 8.45
N GLU A 102 -28.14 14.14 7.57
CA GLU A 102 -29.55 13.98 7.21
C GLU A 102 -30.41 13.67 8.44
N LYS A 103 -29.95 12.78 9.32
CA LYS A 103 -30.66 12.43 10.55
C LYS A 103 -30.70 13.59 11.53
N LEU A 104 -29.63 14.36 11.65
CA LEU A 104 -29.56 15.53 12.52
C LEU A 104 -30.49 16.62 12.03
N GLU A 105 -30.60 16.84 10.73
CA GLU A 105 -31.55 17.80 10.14
C GLU A 105 -33.00 17.44 10.48
N VAL A 106 -33.32 16.15 10.47
CA VAL A 106 -34.66 15.67 10.84
C VAL A 106 -34.96 15.94 12.33
N PHE A 107 -33.97 15.84 13.20
CA PHE A 107 -34.13 16.09 14.61
C PHE A 107 -34.17 17.58 14.97
N ASP A 108 -33.57 18.45 14.19
CA ASP A 108 -33.55 19.90 14.40
C ASP A 108 -34.87 20.57 14.01
N ASN A 109 -35.72 19.86 13.30
CA ASN A 109 -37.05 20.34 12.95
C ASN A 109 -38.10 19.85 13.94
#